data_62666797925136e36a06810809098916
#
_entry.id   62666797925136e36a06810809098916
#
_cell.length_a   1.000
_cell.length_b   1.000
_cell.length_c   1.000
_cell.angle_alpha   90.00
_cell.angle_beta   90.00
_cell.angle_gamma   90.00
#
_symmetry.space_group_name_H-M   'P 1'
#
loop_
_entity.id
_entity.type
_entity.pdbx_description
1 polymer ?
#
loop_
_entity_poly.entity_id
_entity_poly.type
_entity_poly.pdbx_seq_one_letter_code
_entity_poly.pdbx_strand_id
1 'polypeptide(L)'
;MTHRGSTAVAAASFLLLTGAGIAAAPAASAGTPGGTYASDRNSDFNGDGYDDVLTGAPGGTDGGHKGAGYVTVQYGGVQGIGTATGTHRGRTAVFGQATSGVPGGAEPGDGFGTTVETGDLDADGYDDAIVAAPGEDFGSLVDAGRVTVLYGSAEGLRATRSVTLQAAAPKANAGFGLAVAAARFTGATPGDVLAVADLRGVDLVTHGTGSLKGTGRVDTTGAPGGDAIRPAALTTGNYDADGYADLIVSGQSLEEDGTGRSAVYTGGADGLAYARDLGGGPATASGDINDDGYDDLVYGRPDRPDDHHEPLTGGVVGVYFGSEEGVRGVDEHGTVAQVWTQDVSGVPGTGELGDGFGADLSLADVDGDGYDDLAVGAPGEDIGAVADAGAVWLLRGSAAGLTAAGAKSFDQNSAGVPGTVERADRWGGQVRLADTDGDGRAAMLAAAPGENTSDGGIWVLPAATTGTVAAGSWSYGAGSLRAPGGDARFGAAINE
;
A
#
# COMPACT_ATOMS: atom_id res chain seq x y z
N MET A 1 46.47 -42.95 58.06
CA MET A 1 45.08 -43.19 57.65
C MET A 1 44.74 -42.16 56.58
N THR A 2 44.89 -42.55 55.34
CA THR A 2 44.80 -41.64 54.17
C THR A 2 43.69 -42.16 53.25
N HIS A 3 42.64 -41.39 53.09
CA HIS A 3 41.62 -41.64 52.07
C HIS A 3 42.02 -40.95 50.79
N ARG A 4 42.19 -41.72 49.74
CA ARG A 4 42.33 -41.26 48.36
C ARG A 4 40.95 -41.23 47.71
N GLY A 5 40.50 -40.03 47.28
CA GLY A 5 39.34 -39.89 46.44
C GLY A 5 39.73 -40.06 44.96
N SER A 6 39.00 -40.94 44.27
CA SER A 6 39.11 -41.13 42.80
C SER A 6 38.19 -40.16 42.07
N THR A 7 38.80 -39.36 41.20
CA THR A 7 38.06 -38.51 40.23
C THR A 7 37.82 -39.34 38.98
N ALA A 8 36.52 -39.52 38.62
CA ALA A 8 36.13 -40.12 37.39
C ALA A 8 36.04 -39.01 36.31
N VAL A 9 36.78 -39.14 35.24
CA VAL A 9 36.71 -38.30 34.05
C VAL A 9 35.71 -38.95 33.12
N ALA A 10 34.58 -38.26 32.86
CA ALA A 10 33.63 -38.66 31.84
C ALA A 10 34.09 -38.07 30.51
N ALA A 11 34.43 -38.93 29.55
CA ALA A 11 34.70 -38.55 28.18
C ALA A 11 33.34 -38.39 27.43
N ALA A 12 33.02 -37.18 27.03
CA ALA A 12 31.88 -36.93 26.14
C ALA A 12 32.33 -37.14 24.68
N SER A 13 31.78 -38.16 24.04
CA SER A 13 31.96 -38.40 22.61
C SER A 13 31.05 -37.46 21.83
N PHE A 14 31.64 -36.53 21.10
CA PHE A 14 30.90 -35.70 20.12
C PHE A 14 30.64 -36.54 18.86
N LEU A 15 29.39 -36.86 18.60
CA LEU A 15 28.93 -37.41 17.34
C LEU A 15 28.69 -36.25 16.38
N LEU A 16 29.55 -36.07 15.38
CA LEU A 16 29.28 -35.18 14.26
C LEU A 16 28.20 -35.83 13.38
N LEU A 17 26.97 -35.38 13.50
CA LEU A 17 25.97 -35.56 12.45
C LEU A 17 26.18 -34.46 11.39
N THR A 18 26.70 -34.83 10.25
CA THR A 18 26.56 -34.01 9.02
C THR A 18 25.14 -34.14 8.50
N GLY A 19 24.23 -33.35 9.06
CA GLY A 19 22.91 -33.12 8.52
C GLY A 19 23.05 -32.04 7.46
N ALA A 20 22.61 -32.33 6.24
CA ALA A 20 22.33 -31.29 5.27
C ALA A 20 21.32 -30.30 5.91
N GLY A 21 21.76 -29.08 6.15
CA GLY A 21 20.90 -28.03 6.66
C GLY A 21 19.82 -27.76 5.61
N ILE A 22 18.59 -28.15 5.89
CA ILE A 22 17.44 -27.48 5.34
C ILE A 22 17.51 -26.10 6.00
N ALA A 23 17.86 -25.07 5.24
CA ALA A 23 17.63 -23.70 5.66
C ALA A 23 16.11 -23.60 5.88
N ALA A 24 15.68 -23.59 7.12
CA ALA A 24 14.34 -23.15 7.44
C ALA A 24 14.29 -21.68 6.98
N ALA A 25 13.39 -21.37 6.08
CA ALA A 25 13.02 -19.99 5.84
C ALA A 25 12.75 -19.35 7.23
N PRO A 26 13.16 -18.09 7.45
CA PRO A 26 12.76 -17.41 8.66
C PRO A 26 11.24 -17.54 8.76
N ALA A 27 10.75 -18.01 9.90
CA ALA A 27 9.31 -18.00 10.14
C ALA A 27 8.90 -16.53 10.05
N ALA A 28 8.00 -16.21 9.11
CA ALA A 28 7.33 -14.94 9.12
C ALA A 28 6.78 -14.75 10.53
N SER A 29 7.20 -13.68 11.17
CA SER A 29 6.78 -13.39 12.54
C SER A 29 5.38 -12.83 12.43
N ALA A 30 4.36 -13.65 12.70
CA ALA A 30 3.08 -13.08 13.08
C ALA A 30 3.37 -12.06 14.17
N GLY A 31 2.94 -10.82 13.99
CA GLY A 31 3.19 -9.75 14.93
C GLY A 31 2.86 -10.22 16.35
N THR A 32 3.66 -9.86 17.31
CA THR A 32 3.33 -10.17 18.70
C THR A 32 2.07 -9.41 19.04
N PRO A 33 0.99 -10.05 19.54
CA PRO A 33 -0.23 -9.35 19.93
C PRO A 33 0.07 -8.11 20.78
N GLY A 34 -0.39 -6.93 20.35
CA GLY A 34 -0.06 -5.65 20.97
C GLY A 34 1.34 -5.11 20.63
N GLY A 35 2.01 -5.67 19.64
CA GLY A 35 3.31 -5.22 19.14
C GLY A 35 3.21 -4.77 17.69
N THR A 36 2.54 -3.67 17.43
CA THR A 36 2.63 -2.98 16.14
C THR A 36 3.98 -2.30 16.06
N TYR A 37 4.75 -2.61 15.03
CA TYR A 37 6.02 -1.94 14.74
C TYR A 37 5.74 -0.75 13.82
N ALA A 38 6.51 0.32 13.97
CA ALA A 38 6.35 1.52 13.15
C ALA A 38 6.58 1.28 11.64
N SER A 39 7.27 0.20 11.30
CA SER A 39 7.56 -0.26 9.93
C SER A 39 6.85 -1.56 9.56
N ASP A 40 5.80 -1.94 10.29
CA ASP A 40 4.99 -3.10 9.93
C ASP A 40 4.14 -2.77 8.69
N ARG A 41 4.42 -3.47 7.60
CA ARG A 41 3.77 -3.29 6.29
C ARG A 41 3.15 -4.58 5.77
N ASN A 42 3.10 -5.61 6.62
CA ASN A 42 2.38 -6.81 6.25
C ASN A 42 0.87 -6.56 6.33
N SER A 43 0.09 -7.42 5.74
CA SER A 43 -1.37 -7.39 5.76
C SER A 43 -1.89 -8.76 6.12
N ASP A 44 -1.56 -9.21 7.32
CA ASP A 44 -1.89 -10.55 7.80
C ASP A 44 -3.19 -10.55 8.61
N PHE A 45 -4.35 -10.56 7.90
CA PHE A 45 -5.69 -10.54 8.52
C PHE A 45 -6.02 -11.81 9.32
N ASN A 46 -5.22 -12.88 9.17
CA ASN A 46 -5.51 -14.15 9.79
C ASN A 46 -4.41 -14.68 10.71
N GLY A 47 -3.27 -13.99 10.82
CA GLY A 47 -2.17 -14.29 11.71
C GLY A 47 -1.37 -15.53 11.29
N ASP A 48 -1.34 -15.87 9.99
CA ASP A 48 -0.64 -17.05 9.50
C ASP A 48 0.76 -16.75 8.96
N GLY A 49 1.13 -15.47 8.91
CA GLY A 49 2.47 -14.98 8.56
C GLY A 49 2.71 -14.84 7.06
N TYR A 50 1.67 -14.80 6.25
CA TYR A 50 1.72 -14.51 4.82
C TYR A 50 0.97 -13.22 4.54
N ASP A 51 1.48 -12.40 3.63
CA ASP A 51 0.76 -11.20 3.22
C ASP A 51 -0.56 -11.56 2.55
N ASP A 52 -1.64 -10.98 3.05
CA ASP A 52 -2.97 -11.05 2.45
C ASP A 52 -3.16 -9.85 1.50
N VAL A 53 -4.05 -9.99 0.54
CA VAL A 53 -4.35 -8.93 -0.43
C VAL A 53 -5.80 -8.49 -0.33
N LEU A 54 -6.01 -7.21 -0.02
CA LEU A 54 -7.30 -6.54 -0.01
C LEU A 54 -7.45 -5.71 -1.29
N THR A 55 -8.48 -5.98 -2.07
CA THR A 55 -8.70 -5.31 -3.37
C THR A 55 -10.04 -4.62 -3.40
N GLY A 56 -10.06 -3.35 -3.78
CA GLY A 56 -11.24 -2.55 -3.99
C GLY A 56 -11.84 -2.68 -5.39
N ALA A 57 -13.16 -2.63 -5.45
CA ALA A 57 -13.97 -2.63 -6.67
C ALA A 57 -15.10 -1.60 -6.53
N PRO A 58 -14.77 -0.29 -6.52
CA PRO A 58 -15.74 0.77 -6.17
C PRO A 58 -16.87 0.95 -7.18
N GLY A 59 -16.67 0.55 -8.44
CA GLY A 59 -17.72 0.54 -9.45
C GLY A 59 -18.69 -0.63 -9.35
N GLY A 60 -18.35 -1.62 -8.50
CA GLY A 60 -19.07 -2.88 -8.40
C GLY A 60 -20.51 -2.75 -7.94
N THR A 61 -21.31 -3.77 -8.24
CA THR A 61 -22.69 -3.85 -7.78
C THR A 61 -22.75 -4.60 -6.45
N ASP A 62 -23.25 -3.98 -5.40
CA ASP A 62 -23.53 -4.60 -4.10
C ASP A 62 -24.99 -4.42 -3.71
N GLY A 63 -25.64 -5.47 -3.18
CA GLY A 63 -27.05 -5.44 -2.82
C GLY A 63 -28.03 -5.09 -3.96
N GLY A 64 -27.55 -5.14 -5.22
CA GLY A 64 -28.30 -4.72 -6.41
C GLY A 64 -28.11 -3.25 -6.80
N HIS A 65 -27.25 -2.52 -6.10
CA HIS A 65 -26.94 -1.10 -6.34
C HIS A 65 -25.62 -0.96 -7.09
N LYS A 66 -25.66 -0.38 -8.31
CA LYS A 66 -24.46 -0.12 -9.12
C LYS A 66 -23.60 0.98 -8.49
N GLY A 67 -22.28 0.76 -8.50
CA GLY A 67 -21.35 1.72 -7.90
C GLY A 67 -21.42 1.80 -6.38
N ALA A 68 -22.18 0.90 -5.72
CA ALA A 68 -22.10 0.77 -4.27
C ALA A 68 -20.71 0.28 -3.83
N GLY A 69 -20.08 -0.53 -4.67
CA GLY A 69 -18.74 -1.04 -4.45
C GLY A 69 -18.66 -2.20 -3.48
N TYR A 70 -17.52 -2.90 -3.53
CA TYR A 70 -17.19 -3.98 -2.61
C TYR A 70 -15.66 -4.14 -2.55
N VAL A 71 -15.19 -4.92 -1.58
CA VAL A 71 -13.80 -5.36 -1.50
C VAL A 71 -13.73 -6.89 -1.57
N THR A 72 -12.58 -7.39 -2.04
CA THR A 72 -12.25 -8.81 -1.97
C THR A 72 -10.98 -9.00 -1.18
N VAL A 73 -10.89 -10.10 -0.46
CA VAL A 73 -9.70 -10.52 0.27
C VAL A 73 -9.21 -11.83 -0.33
N GLN A 74 -7.92 -11.92 -0.56
CA GLN A 74 -7.21 -13.13 -0.90
C GLN A 74 -6.17 -13.38 0.18
N TYR A 75 -6.32 -14.50 0.89
CA TYR A 75 -5.38 -14.88 1.94
C TYR A 75 -4.16 -15.52 1.33
N GLY A 76 -2.98 -15.09 1.80
CA GLY A 76 -1.69 -15.64 1.43
C GLY A 76 -1.53 -17.10 1.88
N GLY A 77 -0.40 -17.68 1.62
CA GLY A 77 -0.04 -19.03 2.01
C GLY A 77 1.11 -19.58 1.18
N VAL A 78 1.65 -20.74 1.50
CA VAL A 78 2.85 -21.36 0.88
C VAL A 78 2.87 -21.43 -0.66
N GLN A 79 1.83 -21.06 -1.34
CA GLN A 79 1.73 -20.95 -2.79
C GLN A 79 1.28 -19.56 -3.24
N GLY A 80 1.39 -18.59 -2.36
CA GLY A 80 0.89 -17.23 -2.55
C GLY A 80 -0.63 -17.16 -2.49
N ILE A 81 -1.17 -16.03 -2.93
CA ILE A 81 -2.61 -15.80 -3.04
C ILE A 81 -3.25 -16.68 -4.11
N GLY A 82 -4.54 -16.90 -4.00
CA GLY A 82 -5.30 -17.68 -4.97
C GLY A 82 -6.70 -17.12 -5.20
N THR A 83 -7.50 -17.85 -5.99
CA THR A 83 -8.87 -17.50 -6.35
C THR A 83 -9.86 -18.57 -5.89
N ALA A 84 -11.14 -18.20 -5.77
CA ALA A 84 -12.21 -19.14 -5.41
C ALA A 84 -12.48 -20.19 -6.50
N THR A 85 -12.11 -19.88 -7.75
CA THR A 85 -12.30 -20.76 -8.92
C THR A 85 -11.03 -20.73 -9.79
N GLY A 86 -10.86 -21.72 -10.67
CA GLY A 86 -9.69 -21.75 -11.58
C GLY A 86 -8.57 -22.67 -11.12
N THR A 87 -7.36 -22.43 -11.62
CA THR A 87 -6.15 -23.26 -11.39
C THR A 87 -5.38 -22.86 -10.16
N HIS A 88 -5.27 -21.56 -9.88
CA HIS A 88 -4.66 -20.99 -8.68
C HIS A 88 -5.75 -20.83 -7.61
N ARG A 89 -5.93 -21.85 -6.78
CA ARG A 89 -6.98 -21.84 -5.76
C ARG A 89 -6.42 -21.43 -4.40
N GLY A 90 -7.11 -20.50 -3.75
CA GLY A 90 -6.80 -20.02 -2.42
C GLY A 90 -8.07 -19.69 -1.64
N ARG A 91 -7.89 -19.32 -0.40
CA ARG A 91 -8.95 -18.80 0.46
C ARG A 91 -9.26 -17.36 0.03
N THR A 92 -10.54 -17.04 -0.11
CA THR A 92 -10.99 -15.71 -0.51
C THR A 92 -12.26 -15.32 0.24
N ALA A 93 -12.48 -14.02 0.38
CA ALA A 93 -13.74 -13.46 0.89
C ALA A 93 -14.14 -12.22 0.07
N VAL A 94 -15.42 -11.87 0.14
CA VAL A 94 -15.99 -10.67 -0.50
C VAL A 94 -16.84 -9.95 0.54
N PHE A 95 -16.63 -8.64 0.68
CA PHE A 95 -17.37 -7.80 1.61
C PHE A 95 -17.86 -6.54 0.91
N GLY A 96 -19.12 -6.18 1.15
CA GLY A 96 -19.72 -4.92 0.77
C GLY A 96 -20.71 -4.47 1.85
N GLN A 97 -21.32 -3.33 1.69
CA GLN A 97 -22.28 -2.79 2.66
C GLN A 97 -23.56 -3.63 2.74
N ALA A 98 -23.90 -4.39 1.69
CA ALA A 98 -25.00 -5.36 1.74
C ALA A 98 -24.63 -6.70 2.43
N THR A 99 -23.36 -6.92 2.78
CA THR A 99 -22.93 -8.10 3.51
C THR A 99 -23.51 -8.10 4.92
N SER A 100 -24.19 -9.18 5.28
CA SER A 100 -24.81 -9.29 6.61
C SER A 100 -23.79 -9.13 7.74
N GLY A 101 -23.96 -8.13 8.57
CA GLY A 101 -23.07 -7.78 9.67
C GLY A 101 -22.20 -6.55 9.39
N VAL A 102 -22.03 -6.14 8.15
CA VAL A 102 -21.39 -4.84 7.81
C VAL A 102 -22.41 -3.73 8.06
N PRO A 103 -22.08 -2.72 8.86
CA PRO A 103 -23.00 -1.61 9.14
C PRO A 103 -23.13 -0.68 7.92
N GLY A 104 -24.29 -0.07 7.77
CA GLY A 104 -24.63 0.79 6.64
C GLY A 104 -25.64 0.11 5.73
N GLY A 105 -25.82 0.64 4.56
CA GLY A 105 -26.64 0.08 3.51
C GLY A 105 -26.04 0.43 2.17
N ALA A 106 -25.94 -0.51 1.26
CA ALA A 106 -25.43 -0.25 -0.07
C ALA A 106 -26.35 0.70 -0.83
N GLU A 107 -25.83 1.82 -1.30
CA GLU A 107 -26.52 2.81 -2.13
C GLU A 107 -25.76 3.03 -3.45
N PRO A 108 -26.42 3.49 -4.52
CA PRO A 108 -25.73 3.71 -5.78
C PRO A 108 -24.73 4.86 -5.68
N GLY A 109 -23.45 4.59 -5.97
CA GLY A 109 -22.40 5.61 -5.98
C GLY A 109 -21.60 5.74 -4.70
N ASP A 110 -21.88 4.96 -3.64
CA ASP A 110 -21.12 4.98 -2.38
C ASP A 110 -19.63 4.74 -2.60
N GLY A 111 -19.29 3.87 -3.57
CA GLY A 111 -17.90 3.57 -3.90
C GLY A 111 -17.16 2.85 -2.78
N PHE A 112 -17.80 1.93 -2.08
CA PHE A 112 -17.13 1.10 -1.05
C PHE A 112 -15.93 0.36 -1.65
N GLY A 113 -14.73 0.56 -1.07
CA GLY A 113 -13.48 0.07 -1.63
C GLY A 113 -12.80 1.04 -2.60
N THR A 114 -13.18 2.34 -2.59
CA THR A 114 -12.43 3.38 -3.33
C THR A 114 -11.02 3.54 -2.77
N THR A 115 -10.87 3.44 -1.45
CA THR A 115 -9.59 3.40 -0.76
C THR A 115 -9.62 2.23 0.22
N VAL A 116 -8.53 1.52 0.30
CA VAL A 116 -8.35 0.38 1.21
C VAL A 116 -6.97 0.48 1.87
N GLU A 117 -6.87 0.00 3.12
CA GLU A 117 -5.65 0.02 3.92
C GLU A 117 -5.72 -1.05 5.00
N THR A 118 -4.60 -1.29 5.69
CA THR A 118 -4.49 -2.29 6.76
C THR A 118 -3.89 -1.69 8.03
N GLY A 119 -4.03 -2.38 9.15
CA GLY A 119 -3.36 -2.07 10.42
C GLY A 119 -4.05 -2.74 11.60
N ASP A 120 -3.31 -3.06 12.65
CA ASP A 120 -3.84 -3.66 13.88
C ASP A 120 -4.39 -2.58 14.82
N LEU A 121 -5.63 -2.16 14.58
CA LEU A 121 -6.27 -1.06 15.32
C LEU A 121 -6.63 -1.43 16.76
N ASP A 122 -7.02 -2.70 17.01
CA ASP A 122 -7.44 -3.16 18.34
C ASP A 122 -6.35 -3.88 19.15
N ALA A 123 -5.15 -4.00 18.59
CA ALA A 123 -3.96 -4.60 19.18
C ALA A 123 -4.16 -6.09 19.53
N ASP A 124 -4.90 -6.82 18.71
CA ASP A 124 -5.13 -8.25 18.92
C ASP A 124 -4.15 -9.14 18.13
N GLY A 125 -3.27 -8.52 17.31
CA GLY A 125 -2.21 -9.18 16.54
C GLY A 125 -2.68 -9.74 15.20
N TYR A 126 -3.84 -9.31 14.74
CA TYR A 126 -4.35 -9.54 13.39
C TYR A 126 -4.58 -8.18 12.75
N ASP A 127 -4.13 -8.01 11.53
CA ASP A 127 -4.44 -6.79 10.82
C ASP A 127 -5.93 -6.66 10.55
N ASP A 128 -6.41 -5.44 10.59
CA ASP A 128 -7.78 -5.06 10.27
C ASP A 128 -7.83 -4.45 8.87
N ALA A 129 -8.89 -4.73 8.13
CA ALA A 129 -9.10 -4.08 6.85
C ALA A 129 -9.88 -2.78 7.04
N ILE A 130 -9.32 -1.69 6.54
CA ILE A 130 -9.88 -0.35 6.53
C ILE A 130 -10.40 -0.07 5.13
N VAL A 131 -11.70 0.15 4.98
CA VAL A 131 -12.36 0.29 3.69
C VAL A 131 -13.14 1.59 3.65
N ALA A 132 -12.81 2.48 2.71
CA ALA A 132 -13.50 3.75 2.56
C ALA A 132 -14.57 3.74 1.45
N ALA A 133 -15.63 4.49 1.69
CA ALA A 133 -16.72 4.80 0.79
C ALA A 133 -16.92 6.32 0.77
N PRO A 134 -16.09 7.08 0.02
CA PRO A 134 -16.13 8.54 0.04
C PRO A 134 -17.40 9.13 -0.58
N GLY A 135 -18.15 8.36 -1.39
CA GLY A 135 -19.45 8.72 -1.94
C GLY A 135 -20.65 8.43 -1.02
N GLU A 136 -20.42 7.90 0.17
CA GLU A 136 -21.50 7.59 1.13
C GLU A 136 -22.21 8.86 1.62
N ASP A 137 -23.53 8.82 1.62
CA ASP A 137 -24.40 9.88 2.12
C ASP A 137 -24.58 9.81 3.64
N PHE A 138 -24.57 10.95 4.32
CA PHE A 138 -24.92 11.03 5.75
C PHE A 138 -26.20 11.84 5.96
N GLY A 139 -27.31 11.18 5.98
CA GLY A 139 -28.63 11.80 6.05
C GLY A 139 -28.95 12.64 4.80
N SER A 140 -28.85 13.97 4.90
CA SER A 140 -29.01 14.88 3.76
C SER A 140 -27.69 15.42 3.23
N LEU A 141 -26.57 14.99 3.78
CA LEU A 141 -25.23 15.39 3.36
C LEU A 141 -24.73 14.42 2.30
N VAL A 142 -24.84 14.82 1.03
CA VAL A 142 -24.41 14.01 -0.12
C VAL A 142 -22.89 13.92 -0.12
N ASP A 143 -22.35 12.73 -0.46
CA ASP A 143 -20.92 12.44 -0.56
C ASP A 143 -20.12 12.92 0.69
N ALA A 144 -20.69 12.73 1.87
CA ALA A 144 -20.01 13.08 3.13
C ALA A 144 -18.87 12.12 3.44
N GLY A 145 -19.00 10.87 3.00
CA GLY A 145 -18.04 9.79 3.11
C GLY A 145 -18.12 9.02 4.42
N ARG A 146 -17.64 7.78 4.36
CA ARG A 146 -17.61 6.82 5.47
C ARG A 146 -16.40 5.90 5.36
N VAL A 147 -15.87 5.47 6.51
CA VAL A 147 -14.88 4.39 6.60
C VAL A 147 -15.49 3.23 7.38
N THR A 148 -15.24 2.02 6.93
CA THR A 148 -15.61 0.77 7.60
C THR A 148 -14.34 0.02 7.96
N VAL A 149 -14.25 -0.46 9.20
CA VAL A 149 -13.20 -1.37 9.66
C VAL A 149 -13.79 -2.76 9.79
N LEU A 150 -13.15 -3.73 9.15
CA LEU A 150 -13.43 -5.17 9.25
C LEU A 150 -12.31 -5.80 10.08
N TYR A 151 -12.59 -6.15 11.32
CA TYR A 151 -11.56 -6.69 12.22
C TYR A 151 -11.08 -8.06 11.80
N GLY A 152 -9.74 -8.24 11.90
CA GLY A 152 -9.06 -9.49 11.70
C GLY A 152 -9.39 -10.55 12.77
N SER A 153 -8.94 -11.74 12.56
CA SER A 153 -9.02 -12.86 13.53
C SER A 153 -8.35 -14.09 12.95
N ALA A 154 -8.05 -15.12 13.76
CA ALA A 154 -7.54 -16.41 13.28
C ALA A 154 -8.37 -17.06 12.16
N GLU A 155 -9.62 -16.64 11.95
CA GLU A 155 -10.44 -17.05 10.82
C GLU A 155 -10.49 -15.97 9.72
N GLY A 156 -9.61 -14.96 9.76
CA GLY A 156 -9.56 -13.80 8.85
C GLY A 156 -10.63 -12.77 9.15
N LEU A 157 -10.88 -11.88 8.21
CA LEU A 157 -11.81 -10.75 8.35
C LEU A 157 -13.26 -11.21 8.63
N ARG A 158 -13.96 -10.46 9.49
CA ARG A 158 -15.31 -10.78 9.93
C ARG A 158 -16.28 -9.61 9.80
N ALA A 159 -17.28 -9.75 8.95
CA ALA A 159 -18.36 -8.78 8.81
C ALA A 159 -19.10 -8.48 10.13
N THR A 160 -19.29 -9.48 10.99
CA THR A 160 -20.06 -9.34 12.24
C THR A 160 -19.34 -8.57 13.35
N ARG A 161 -18.04 -8.29 13.19
CA ARG A 161 -17.26 -7.46 14.10
C ARG A 161 -16.99 -6.07 13.50
N SER A 162 -17.44 -5.79 12.28
CA SER A 162 -17.17 -4.53 11.61
C SER A 162 -17.81 -3.33 12.31
N VAL A 163 -17.15 -2.20 12.20
CA VAL A 163 -17.62 -0.90 12.70
C VAL A 163 -17.49 0.15 11.61
N THR A 164 -18.28 1.22 11.71
CA THR A 164 -18.18 2.35 10.77
C THR A 164 -17.78 3.63 11.49
N LEU A 165 -17.11 4.49 10.76
CA LEU A 165 -16.62 5.79 11.20
C LEU A 165 -17.05 6.86 10.20
N GLN A 166 -17.36 8.04 10.72
CA GLN A 166 -17.65 9.26 9.95
C GLN A 166 -16.83 10.41 10.53
N ALA A 167 -16.60 11.44 9.73
CA ALA A 167 -15.97 12.66 10.23
C ALA A 167 -16.69 13.19 11.49
N ALA A 168 -15.95 13.73 12.45
CA ALA A 168 -16.53 14.31 13.66
C ALA A 168 -17.52 15.46 13.38
N ALA A 169 -17.34 16.15 12.25
CA ALA A 169 -18.22 17.18 11.73
C ALA A 169 -18.49 16.96 10.22
N PRO A 170 -19.34 15.99 9.85
CA PRO A 170 -19.60 15.62 8.47
C PRO A 170 -20.09 16.82 7.65
N LYS A 171 -19.67 16.92 6.39
CA LYS A 171 -20.08 17.96 5.42
C LYS A 171 -20.37 17.32 4.08
N ALA A 172 -21.33 17.87 3.37
CA ALA A 172 -21.60 17.43 2.01
C ALA A 172 -20.38 17.64 1.10
N ASN A 173 -20.14 16.69 0.23
CA ASN A 173 -19.01 16.63 -0.71
C ASN A 173 -17.64 16.72 0.00
N ALA A 174 -17.53 16.22 1.21
CA ALA A 174 -16.26 16.18 1.95
C ALA A 174 -15.42 14.96 1.56
N GLY A 175 -16.06 13.86 1.16
CA GLY A 175 -15.39 12.63 0.76
C GLY A 175 -14.52 12.06 1.89
N PHE A 176 -15.04 11.97 3.11
CA PHE A 176 -14.30 11.36 4.23
C PHE A 176 -13.89 9.93 3.88
N GLY A 177 -12.58 9.65 3.91
CA GLY A 177 -11.99 8.42 3.40
C GLY A 177 -11.38 8.55 2.00
N LEU A 178 -11.11 9.77 1.51
CA LEU A 178 -10.38 9.98 0.25
C LEU A 178 -9.01 9.31 0.26
N ALA A 179 -8.32 9.35 1.40
CA ALA A 179 -7.13 8.58 1.70
C ALA A 179 -7.19 8.12 3.16
N VAL A 180 -6.63 6.98 3.44
CA VAL A 180 -6.53 6.40 4.79
C VAL A 180 -5.13 5.85 5.00
N ALA A 181 -4.67 5.84 6.24
CA ALA A 181 -3.43 5.18 6.66
C ALA A 181 -3.58 4.75 8.12
N ALA A 182 -2.94 3.66 8.50
CA ALA A 182 -2.93 3.22 9.88
C ALA A 182 -1.51 2.85 10.30
N ALA A 183 -1.06 3.36 11.43
CA ALA A 183 0.22 3.01 11.99
C ALA A 183 0.34 3.45 13.46
N ARG A 184 1.42 3.04 14.09
CA ARG A 184 1.74 3.40 15.46
C ARG A 184 2.35 4.80 15.57
N PHE A 185 1.54 5.85 15.46
CA PHE A 185 2.00 7.24 15.60
C PHE A 185 2.30 7.67 17.04
N THR A 186 1.92 6.86 18.05
CA THR A 186 2.04 7.25 19.45
C THR A 186 2.22 6.05 20.36
N GLY A 187 2.88 6.27 21.50
CA GLY A 187 2.93 5.29 22.59
C GLY A 187 1.71 5.29 23.52
N ALA A 188 0.74 6.20 23.31
CA ALA A 188 -0.42 6.36 24.18
C ALA A 188 -1.52 5.29 23.96
N THR A 189 -1.50 4.59 22.82
CA THR A 189 -2.46 3.55 22.46
C THR A 189 -1.76 2.21 22.25
N PRO A 190 -2.40 1.07 22.56
CA PRO A 190 -1.79 -0.22 22.34
C PRO A 190 -1.77 -0.62 20.85
N GLY A 191 -2.76 -0.19 20.06
CA GLY A 191 -2.90 -0.47 18.63
C GLY A 191 -2.58 0.75 17.77
N ASP A 192 -2.72 0.56 16.47
CA ASP A 192 -2.49 1.59 15.49
C ASP A 192 -3.50 2.72 15.59
N VAL A 193 -3.08 3.89 15.15
CA VAL A 193 -3.94 5.06 15.00
C VAL A 193 -4.34 5.17 13.53
N LEU A 194 -5.63 5.17 13.27
CA LEU A 194 -6.16 5.37 11.94
C LEU A 194 -6.18 6.87 11.60
N ALA A 195 -5.55 7.24 10.51
CA ALA A 195 -5.63 8.56 9.89
C ALA A 195 -6.60 8.52 8.71
N VAL A 196 -7.56 9.43 8.67
CA VAL A 196 -8.58 9.48 7.60
C VAL A 196 -8.65 10.88 7.02
N ALA A 197 -8.35 11.00 5.74
CA ALA A 197 -8.41 12.27 5.03
C ALA A 197 -9.80 12.59 4.50
N ASP A 198 -10.13 13.86 4.56
CA ASP A 198 -11.17 14.51 3.74
C ASP A 198 -10.52 15.63 2.90
N LEU A 199 -11.28 16.35 2.11
CA LEU A 199 -10.76 17.46 1.28
C LEU A 199 -10.06 18.58 2.04
N ARG A 200 -10.03 18.56 3.38
CA ARG A 200 -9.60 19.69 4.22
C ARG A 200 -8.65 19.34 5.37
N GLY A 201 -8.39 18.07 5.59
CA GLY A 201 -7.53 17.64 6.67
C GLY A 201 -7.65 16.17 6.97
N VAL A 202 -7.02 15.74 8.05
CA VAL A 202 -6.91 14.34 8.44
C VAL A 202 -7.43 14.16 9.86
N ASP A 203 -8.48 13.36 10.03
CA ASP A 203 -8.98 12.96 11.35
C ASP A 203 -8.12 11.80 11.88
N LEU A 204 -7.69 11.89 13.14
CA LEU A 204 -6.98 10.82 13.83
C LEU A 204 -7.96 10.06 14.73
N VAL A 205 -7.95 8.74 14.63
CA VAL A 205 -8.90 7.86 15.29
C VAL A 205 -8.16 6.70 15.95
N THR A 206 -8.53 6.40 17.20
CA THR A 206 -7.98 5.27 17.96
C THR A 206 -9.08 4.28 18.31
N HIS A 207 -8.70 3.02 18.49
CA HIS A 207 -9.59 2.03 19.06
C HIS A 207 -9.69 2.24 20.58
N GLY A 208 -10.90 2.48 21.06
CA GLY A 208 -11.21 2.57 22.49
C GLY A 208 -11.87 1.27 22.97
N THR A 209 -12.41 1.26 24.19
CA THR A 209 -13.10 0.09 24.75
C THR A 209 -14.32 -0.27 23.89
N GLY A 210 -14.07 -1.08 22.84
CA GLY A 210 -15.11 -1.63 21.95
C GLY A 210 -15.65 -0.66 20.88
N SER A 211 -14.97 0.47 20.63
CA SER A 211 -15.37 1.40 19.56
C SER A 211 -14.21 2.30 19.11
N LEU A 212 -14.27 2.73 17.87
CA LEU A 212 -13.38 3.76 17.33
C LEU A 212 -13.74 5.13 17.90
N LYS A 213 -12.72 5.93 18.22
CA LYS A 213 -12.88 7.26 18.80
C LYS A 213 -11.93 8.25 18.14
N GLY A 214 -12.46 9.35 17.61
CA GLY A 214 -11.65 10.48 17.16
C GLY A 214 -10.87 11.09 18.33
N THR A 215 -9.57 11.28 18.15
CA THR A 215 -8.64 11.81 19.13
C THR A 215 -8.03 13.14 18.74
N GLY A 216 -8.04 13.46 17.45
CA GLY A 216 -7.48 14.70 16.93
C GLY A 216 -7.85 14.93 15.47
N ARG A 217 -7.44 16.07 14.96
CA ARG A 217 -7.51 16.40 13.53
C ARG A 217 -6.29 17.24 13.16
N VAL A 218 -5.67 16.87 12.06
CA VAL A 218 -4.64 17.66 11.40
C VAL A 218 -5.35 18.53 10.35
N ASP A 219 -5.30 19.84 10.49
CA ASP A 219 -5.84 20.78 9.50
C ASP A 219 -4.78 21.08 8.46
N THR A 220 -5.03 20.65 7.22
CA THR A 220 -4.11 20.84 6.08
C THR A 220 -4.42 22.10 5.27
N THR A 221 -5.47 22.85 5.62
CA THR A 221 -5.85 24.09 4.93
C THR A 221 -5.20 25.35 5.50
N GLY A 222 -4.37 25.21 6.53
CA GLY A 222 -3.73 26.33 7.22
C GLY A 222 -2.76 25.88 8.32
N ALA A 223 -2.03 24.79 8.07
CA ALA A 223 -1.05 24.28 9.04
C ALA A 223 -0.06 25.37 9.48
N PRO A 224 0.31 25.46 10.77
CA PRO A 224 1.27 26.44 11.23
C PRO A 224 2.61 26.24 10.50
N GLY A 225 2.95 27.16 9.60
CA GLY A 225 4.24 27.21 8.92
C GLY A 225 4.33 26.42 7.59
N GLY A 226 3.24 25.79 7.15
CA GLY A 226 3.20 25.02 5.90
C GLY A 226 2.22 25.58 4.87
N ASP A 227 2.38 25.20 3.61
CA ASP A 227 1.44 25.47 2.53
C ASP A 227 0.17 24.62 2.73
N ALA A 228 -0.98 25.20 2.43
CA ALA A 228 -2.24 24.47 2.48
C ALA A 228 -2.28 23.35 1.41
N ILE A 229 -2.64 22.14 1.83
CA ILE A 229 -2.67 20.94 0.97
C ILE A 229 -4.11 20.42 0.87
N ARG A 230 -4.54 20.06 -0.33
CA ARG A 230 -5.66 19.16 -0.54
C ARG A 230 -5.14 17.74 -0.52
N PRO A 231 -5.43 16.93 0.52
CA PRO A 231 -4.93 15.58 0.63
C PRO A 231 -5.37 14.71 -0.55
N ALA A 232 -4.46 13.89 -1.05
CA ALA A 232 -4.71 12.89 -2.08
C ALA A 232 -4.15 11.52 -1.68
N ALA A 233 -3.06 11.49 -0.91
CA ALA A 233 -2.46 10.28 -0.35
C ALA A 233 -2.05 10.51 1.11
N LEU A 234 -2.11 9.45 1.89
CA LEU A 234 -1.52 9.31 3.22
C LEU A 234 -0.55 8.14 3.17
N THR A 235 0.63 8.32 3.72
CA THR A 235 1.67 7.29 3.76
C THR A 235 2.36 7.32 5.11
N THR A 236 2.73 6.18 5.62
CA THR A 236 3.40 6.03 6.91
C THR A 236 4.81 5.47 6.73
N GLY A 237 5.70 5.77 7.65
CA GLY A 237 7.04 5.22 7.69
C GLY A 237 7.75 5.63 8.97
N ASN A 238 8.79 4.93 9.34
CA ASN A 238 9.65 5.27 10.48
C ASN A 238 10.91 5.96 9.95
N TYR A 239 10.73 7.22 9.50
CA TYR A 239 11.79 7.95 8.77
C TYR A 239 12.95 8.43 9.65
N ASP A 240 12.79 8.41 10.99
CA ASP A 240 13.83 8.78 11.94
C ASP A 240 14.29 7.63 12.86
N ALA A 241 13.73 6.43 12.62
CA ALA A 241 14.01 5.21 13.36
C ALA A 241 13.80 5.33 14.89
N ASP A 242 12.88 6.20 15.33
CA ASP A 242 12.59 6.39 16.76
C ASP A 242 11.61 5.35 17.33
N GLY A 243 11.04 4.50 16.46
CA GLY A 243 10.12 3.42 16.79
C GLY A 243 8.65 3.85 16.81
N TYR A 244 8.34 5.07 16.39
CA TYR A 244 7.01 5.52 16.05
C TYR A 244 6.91 5.76 14.55
N ALA A 245 5.76 5.50 13.97
CA ALA A 245 5.54 5.85 12.57
C ALA A 245 5.30 7.35 12.44
N ASP A 246 5.82 7.91 11.37
CA ASP A 246 5.52 9.26 10.90
C ASP A 246 4.35 9.22 9.92
N LEU A 247 3.71 10.35 9.68
CA LEU A 247 2.64 10.50 8.71
C LEU A 247 3.02 11.52 7.64
N ILE A 248 2.96 11.11 6.41
CA ILE A 248 3.04 12.00 5.24
C ILE A 248 1.62 12.27 4.75
N VAL A 249 1.25 13.55 4.70
CA VAL A 249 0.02 14.00 4.03
C VAL A 249 0.42 14.62 2.71
N SER A 250 0.19 13.92 1.62
CA SER A 250 0.59 14.36 0.28
C SER A 250 -0.61 14.71 -0.59
N GLY A 251 -0.40 15.62 -1.53
CA GLY A 251 -1.46 16.03 -2.43
C GLY A 251 -1.11 17.29 -3.21
N GLN A 252 -2.12 18.08 -3.52
CA GLN A 252 -1.97 19.30 -4.31
C GLN A 252 -1.92 20.54 -3.41
N SER A 253 -0.96 21.44 -3.65
CA SER A 253 -0.95 22.76 -3.03
C SER A 253 -2.25 23.52 -3.35
N LEU A 254 -2.80 24.21 -2.35
CA LEU A 254 -3.91 25.15 -2.54
C LEU A 254 -3.45 26.58 -2.85
N GLU A 255 -2.16 26.86 -2.74
CA GLU A 255 -1.56 28.17 -2.97
C GLU A 255 -0.90 28.29 -4.33
N GLU A 256 -0.36 27.15 -4.85
CA GLU A 256 0.30 27.08 -6.16
C GLU A 256 -0.39 26.03 -7.03
N ASP A 257 -1.08 26.46 -8.07
CA ASP A 257 -1.76 25.56 -9.01
C ASP A 257 -0.82 24.54 -9.62
N GLY A 258 -1.20 23.26 -9.55
CA GLY A 258 -0.47 22.16 -10.15
C GLY A 258 0.81 21.72 -9.42
N THR A 259 1.13 22.33 -8.27
CA THR A 259 2.30 21.95 -7.48
C THR A 259 1.92 20.86 -6.49
N GLY A 260 2.63 19.72 -6.53
CA GLY A 260 2.51 18.66 -5.53
C GLY A 260 3.24 19.03 -4.25
N ARG A 261 2.62 18.78 -3.11
CA ARG A 261 3.17 19.05 -1.77
C ARG A 261 2.95 17.87 -0.85
N SER A 262 3.88 17.72 0.10
CA SER A 262 3.77 16.78 1.22
C SER A 262 4.04 17.52 2.52
N ALA A 263 3.17 17.33 3.50
CA ALA A 263 3.43 17.75 4.88
C ALA A 263 3.87 16.53 5.70
N VAL A 264 5.01 16.67 6.36
CA VAL A 264 5.59 15.65 7.24
C VAL A 264 5.16 15.90 8.66
N TYR A 265 4.58 14.90 9.30
CA TYR A 265 4.25 14.88 10.73
C TYR A 265 5.04 13.75 11.37
N THR A 266 5.95 14.07 12.29
CA THR A 266 6.70 13.06 13.03
C THR A 266 5.85 12.47 14.15
N GLY A 267 5.91 11.16 14.29
CA GLY A 267 5.34 10.40 15.40
C GLY A 267 6.10 10.66 16.71
N GLY A 268 5.64 10.08 17.80
CA GLY A 268 6.34 10.17 19.08
C GLY A 268 5.44 9.82 20.27
N ALA A 269 6.01 9.86 21.48
CA ALA A 269 5.28 9.50 22.69
C ALA A 269 3.98 10.28 22.89
N ASP A 270 3.94 11.55 22.45
CA ASP A 270 2.82 12.47 22.59
C ASP A 270 1.92 12.52 21.33
N GLY A 271 2.23 11.74 20.29
CA GLY A 271 1.52 11.69 19.00
C GLY A 271 2.19 12.53 17.90
N LEU A 272 1.45 12.76 16.82
CA LEU A 272 1.96 13.45 15.62
C LEU A 272 2.26 14.94 15.87
N ALA A 273 3.41 15.38 15.40
CA ALA A 273 3.82 16.78 15.38
C ALA A 273 4.26 17.20 13.97
N TYR A 274 3.78 18.36 13.50
CA TYR A 274 4.24 18.92 12.23
C TYR A 274 5.74 19.18 12.24
N ALA A 275 6.45 18.66 11.25
CA ALA A 275 7.90 18.82 11.11
C ALA A 275 8.26 19.79 9.97
N ARG A 276 7.77 19.55 8.76
CA ARG A 276 8.16 20.32 7.56
C ARG A 276 7.25 20.02 6.37
N ASP A 277 7.40 20.83 5.32
CA ASP A 277 6.88 20.55 3.99
C ASP A 277 8.00 20.06 3.06
N LEU A 278 7.61 19.21 2.11
CA LEU A 278 8.42 18.70 1.02
C LEU A 278 7.67 18.82 -0.31
N GLY A 279 8.34 18.60 -1.43
CA GLY A 279 7.70 18.30 -2.70
C GLY A 279 6.92 16.98 -2.57
N GLY A 280 5.86 16.82 -3.32
CA GLY A 280 5.02 15.64 -3.25
C GLY A 280 4.20 15.42 -4.50
N GLY A 281 3.26 14.49 -4.43
CA GLY A 281 2.37 14.11 -5.52
C GLY A 281 1.18 13.31 -5.01
N PRO A 282 0.28 12.89 -5.92
CA PRO A 282 -0.90 12.13 -5.55
C PRO A 282 -0.63 10.66 -5.17
N ALA A 283 0.55 10.13 -5.47
CA ALA A 283 1.00 8.80 -5.08
C ALA A 283 2.24 8.91 -4.20
N THR A 284 2.32 8.09 -3.16
CA THR A 284 3.45 8.02 -2.23
C THR A 284 3.62 6.58 -1.76
N ALA A 285 4.87 6.18 -1.48
CA ALA A 285 5.22 4.90 -0.87
C ALA A 285 6.42 5.09 0.07
N SER A 286 6.56 4.21 1.04
CA SER A 286 7.66 4.20 2.01
C SER A 286 8.36 2.85 2.04
N GLY A 287 9.68 2.85 2.28
CA GLY A 287 10.52 1.66 2.40
C GLY A 287 11.97 2.00 2.63
N ASP A 288 12.76 1.08 3.12
CA ASP A 288 14.21 1.22 3.31
C ASP A 288 14.94 0.82 2.02
N ILE A 289 15.04 1.77 1.07
CA ILE A 289 15.62 1.54 -0.26
C ILE A 289 17.12 1.25 -0.19
N ASN A 290 17.79 1.73 0.86
CA ASN A 290 19.26 1.72 0.95
C ASN A 290 19.80 0.86 2.10
N ASP A 291 18.91 0.17 2.87
CA ASP A 291 19.22 -0.69 4.03
C ASP A 291 20.04 0.05 5.10
N ASP A 292 19.69 1.33 5.36
CA ASP A 292 20.35 2.14 6.39
C ASP A 292 19.55 2.19 7.73
N GLY A 293 18.37 1.58 7.76
CA GLY A 293 17.50 1.44 8.92
C GLY A 293 16.54 2.60 9.13
N TYR A 294 16.45 3.53 8.17
CA TYR A 294 15.45 4.58 8.09
C TYR A 294 14.56 4.33 6.89
N ASP A 295 13.26 4.44 7.06
CA ASP A 295 12.39 4.42 5.90
C ASP A 295 12.63 5.63 5.00
N ASP A 296 12.56 5.42 3.69
CA ASP A 296 12.66 6.45 2.66
C ASP A 296 11.27 6.77 2.12
N LEU A 297 11.06 8.01 1.66
CA LEU A 297 9.82 8.45 1.03
C LEU A 297 9.99 8.56 -0.47
N VAL A 298 9.12 7.88 -1.20
CA VAL A 298 8.98 8.04 -2.65
C VAL A 298 7.65 8.73 -2.95
N TYR A 299 7.64 9.69 -3.89
CA TYR A 299 6.41 10.26 -4.40
C TYR A 299 6.36 10.23 -5.92
N GLY A 300 5.16 10.09 -6.47
CA GLY A 300 4.88 10.10 -7.90
C GLY A 300 4.06 11.31 -8.31
N ARG A 301 4.38 11.88 -9.48
CA ARG A 301 3.63 12.94 -10.15
C ARG A 301 3.37 12.51 -11.60
N PRO A 302 2.27 11.78 -11.84
CA PRO A 302 1.94 11.24 -13.17
C PRO A 302 1.63 12.34 -14.19
N ASP A 303 1.02 13.43 -13.74
CA ASP A 303 0.68 14.58 -14.57
C ASP A 303 1.51 15.78 -14.10
N ARG A 304 2.54 16.13 -14.84
CA ARG A 304 3.26 17.34 -14.54
C ARG A 304 2.73 18.50 -15.37
N PRO A 305 2.09 19.50 -14.73
CA PRO A 305 1.81 20.77 -15.40
C PRO A 305 3.11 21.42 -15.84
N ASP A 306 3.08 22.06 -17.00
CA ASP A 306 4.18 22.87 -17.52
C ASP A 306 4.42 24.10 -16.61
N ASP A 307 5.29 23.98 -15.63
CA ASP A 307 5.69 25.05 -14.72
C ASP A 307 7.04 25.68 -15.11
N HIS A 308 7.29 25.84 -16.41
CA HIS A 308 8.41 26.59 -17.00
C HIS A 308 9.84 26.07 -16.73
N HIS A 309 10.02 24.90 -16.14
CA HIS A 309 11.35 24.33 -15.87
C HIS A 309 11.48 22.92 -16.44
N GLU A 310 11.87 22.82 -17.72
CA GLU A 310 12.14 21.59 -18.48
C GLU A 310 10.93 20.62 -18.58
N PRO A 311 10.54 20.22 -19.77
CA PRO A 311 9.44 19.28 -19.97
C PRO A 311 9.89 17.88 -19.56
N LEU A 312 9.62 17.46 -18.31
CA LEU A 312 9.60 16.05 -17.98
C LEU A 312 8.26 15.52 -18.48
N THR A 313 8.24 14.97 -19.67
CA THR A 313 7.08 14.32 -20.25
C THR A 313 6.91 12.93 -19.62
N GLY A 314 5.67 12.46 -19.49
CA GLY A 314 5.38 11.09 -19.06
C GLY A 314 5.25 10.85 -17.56
N GLY A 315 5.55 11.84 -16.72
CA GLY A 315 5.50 11.70 -15.27
C GLY A 315 6.88 11.61 -14.60
N VAL A 316 6.91 11.69 -13.27
CA VAL A 316 8.16 11.71 -12.49
C VAL A 316 7.97 11.05 -11.13
N VAL A 317 9.03 10.41 -10.64
CA VAL A 317 9.15 9.88 -9.29
C VAL A 317 10.32 10.58 -8.60
N GLY A 318 10.10 11.08 -7.38
CA GLY A 318 11.12 11.68 -6.52
C GLY A 318 11.35 10.86 -5.26
N VAL A 319 12.60 10.82 -4.78
CA VAL A 319 13.00 10.09 -3.58
C VAL A 319 13.60 11.05 -2.55
N TYR A 320 13.15 10.95 -1.32
CA TYR A 320 13.74 11.55 -0.14
C TYR A 320 14.22 10.46 0.79
N PHE A 321 15.49 10.50 1.20
CA PHE A 321 16.00 9.53 2.17
C PHE A 321 15.65 9.91 3.60
N GLY A 322 15.37 8.89 4.41
CA GLY A 322 15.25 8.99 5.84
C GLY A 322 16.59 9.29 6.52
N SER A 323 16.55 9.67 7.79
CA SER A 323 17.75 9.95 8.60
C SER A 323 17.35 10.17 10.05
N GLU A 324 18.31 10.23 11.00
CA GLU A 324 18.07 10.61 12.40
C GLU A 324 17.22 11.91 12.57
N GLU A 325 17.14 12.75 11.54
CA GLU A 325 16.31 13.97 11.56
C GLU A 325 14.98 13.80 10.80
N GLY A 326 14.62 12.57 10.45
CA GLY A 326 13.47 12.21 9.63
C GLY A 326 13.71 12.44 8.13
N VAL A 327 12.68 12.28 7.34
CA VAL A 327 12.71 12.50 5.88
C VAL A 327 12.86 13.98 5.55
N ARG A 328 13.82 14.32 4.67
CA ARG A 328 14.09 15.72 4.28
C ARG A 328 14.76 15.81 2.91
N GLY A 329 14.75 17.01 2.33
CA GLY A 329 15.55 17.31 1.15
C GLY A 329 17.06 17.34 1.43
N VAL A 330 17.87 17.15 0.37
CA VAL A 330 19.33 17.20 0.47
C VAL A 330 19.89 18.60 0.74
N ASP A 331 19.06 19.63 0.65
CA ASP A 331 19.41 21.03 0.92
C ASP A 331 18.26 21.77 1.65
N GLU A 332 18.50 23.06 1.98
CA GLU A 332 17.53 23.93 2.64
C GLU A 332 16.28 24.27 1.79
N HIS A 333 16.29 23.92 0.50
CA HIS A 333 15.17 24.15 -0.42
C HIS A 333 14.27 22.90 -0.55
N GLY A 334 14.60 21.81 0.15
CA GLY A 334 13.82 20.57 0.09
C GLY A 334 14.03 19.79 -1.23
N THR A 335 15.20 19.95 -1.88
CA THR A 335 15.53 19.22 -3.11
C THR A 335 15.54 17.72 -2.85
N VAL A 336 14.90 16.94 -3.73
CA VAL A 336 14.90 15.47 -3.67
C VAL A 336 16.29 14.89 -3.83
N ALA A 337 16.54 13.73 -3.22
CA ALA A 337 17.80 13.01 -3.35
C ALA A 337 17.97 12.38 -4.73
N GLN A 338 16.88 11.82 -5.28
CA GLN A 338 16.87 11.22 -6.61
C GLN A 338 15.60 11.61 -7.38
N VAL A 339 15.72 11.67 -8.70
CA VAL A 339 14.62 11.90 -9.65
C VAL A 339 14.64 10.80 -10.70
N TRP A 340 13.50 10.16 -10.92
CA TRP A 340 13.34 9.07 -11.87
C TRP A 340 12.23 9.36 -12.87
N THR A 341 12.52 9.08 -14.13
CA THR A 341 11.58 9.14 -15.27
C THR A 341 11.92 7.98 -16.22
N GLN A 342 11.06 7.71 -17.18
CA GLN A 342 11.32 6.74 -18.24
C GLN A 342 12.56 7.14 -19.09
N ASP A 343 12.95 8.41 -19.14
CA ASP A 343 14.10 8.92 -19.91
C ASP A 343 15.45 8.78 -19.18
N VAL A 344 15.46 8.33 -17.91
CA VAL A 344 16.71 8.08 -17.19
C VAL A 344 17.47 6.93 -17.85
N SER A 345 18.75 7.16 -18.15
CA SER A 345 19.58 6.18 -18.85
C SER A 345 19.61 4.83 -18.11
N GLY A 346 19.20 3.77 -18.77
CA GLY A 346 19.11 2.41 -18.24
C GLY A 346 17.71 2.03 -17.75
N VAL A 347 16.80 2.97 -17.60
CA VAL A 347 15.37 2.68 -17.43
C VAL A 347 14.80 2.32 -18.81
N PRO A 348 14.02 1.23 -18.95
CA PRO A 348 13.37 0.89 -20.21
C PRO A 348 12.28 1.90 -20.58
N GLY A 349 12.07 2.15 -21.87
CA GLY A 349 11.01 3.04 -22.36
C GLY A 349 11.49 4.42 -22.75
N THR A 350 10.57 5.32 -22.95
CA THR A 350 10.77 6.75 -23.25
C THR A 350 9.51 7.47 -22.79
N GLY A 351 9.66 8.55 -22.03
CA GLY A 351 8.51 9.28 -21.49
C GLY A 351 7.73 10.02 -22.58
N GLU A 352 6.44 9.74 -22.65
CA GLU A 352 5.48 10.39 -23.54
C GLU A 352 4.42 11.15 -22.73
N LEU A 353 3.77 12.13 -23.35
CA LEU A 353 2.76 12.90 -22.64
C LEU A 353 1.53 12.03 -22.37
N GLY A 354 1.18 11.87 -21.10
CA GLY A 354 0.02 11.11 -20.68
C GLY A 354 0.31 9.72 -20.15
N ASP A 355 1.58 9.23 -20.25
CA ASP A 355 1.95 7.88 -19.74
C ASP A 355 1.63 7.69 -18.26
N GLY A 356 1.81 8.76 -17.48
CA GLY A 356 1.49 8.73 -16.06
C GLY A 356 2.47 7.92 -15.22
N PHE A 357 3.76 7.91 -15.56
CA PHE A 357 4.81 7.28 -14.76
C PHE A 357 4.82 7.83 -13.34
N GLY A 358 4.66 6.96 -12.33
CA GLY A 358 4.46 7.35 -10.95
C GLY A 358 3.01 7.62 -10.58
N ALA A 359 2.04 7.08 -11.35
CA ALA A 359 0.63 7.16 -10.99
C ALA A 359 0.31 6.34 -9.72
N ASP A 360 1.06 5.26 -9.51
CA ASP A 360 1.03 4.45 -8.33
C ASP A 360 2.42 3.87 -8.04
N LEU A 361 2.73 3.59 -6.78
CA LEU A 361 4.05 3.22 -6.28
C LEU A 361 3.92 2.15 -5.19
N SER A 362 4.88 1.23 -5.10
CA SER A 362 4.99 0.30 -3.98
C SER A 362 6.45 -0.08 -3.77
N LEU A 363 6.88 -0.21 -2.51
CA LEU A 363 8.25 -0.57 -2.11
C LEU A 363 8.25 -1.89 -1.34
N ALA A 364 9.11 -2.82 -1.74
CA ALA A 364 9.50 -4.01 -0.98
C ALA A 364 10.67 -4.71 -1.66
N ASP A 365 11.39 -5.56 -0.94
CA ASP A 365 12.48 -6.38 -1.47
C ASP A 365 11.92 -7.51 -2.37
N VAL A 366 12.17 -7.42 -3.69
CA VAL A 366 11.68 -8.41 -4.68
C VAL A 366 12.67 -9.51 -5.02
N ASP A 367 13.93 -9.42 -4.60
CA ASP A 367 14.93 -10.45 -4.92
C ASP A 367 15.68 -11.01 -3.71
N GLY A 368 15.38 -10.54 -2.52
CA GLY A 368 15.93 -11.04 -1.26
C GLY A 368 17.33 -10.52 -0.98
N ASP A 369 17.68 -9.33 -1.50
CA ASP A 369 19.00 -8.72 -1.28
C ASP A 369 19.04 -7.72 -0.11
N GLY A 370 17.90 -7.42 0.49
CA GLY A 370 17.74 -6.58 1.67
C GLY A 370 17.53 -5.09 1.38
N TYR A 371 17.45 -4.70 0.12
CA TYR A 371 17.11 -3.34 -0.31
C TYR A 371 15.69 -3.32 -0.86
N ASP A 372 14.86 -2.40 -0.42
CA ASP A 372 13.53 -2.28 -1.01
C ASP A 372 13.60 -1.77 -2.46
N ASP A 373 12.98 -2.51 -3.36
CA ASP A 373 12.83 -2.18 -4.77
C ASP A 373 11.53 -1.42 -5.00
N LEU A 374 11.49 -0.58 -6.04
CA LEU A 374 10.34 0.24 -6.36
C LEU A 374 9.58 -0.29 -7.57
N ALA A 375 8.30 -0.63 -7.38
CA ALA A 375 7.33 -0.78 -8.46
C ALA A 375 6.73 0.58 -8.80
N VAL A 376 6.61 0.87 -10.11
CA VAL A 376 6.04 2.12 -10.62
C VAL A 376 4.99 1.81 -11.67
N GLY A 377 3.78 2.33 -11.49
CA GLY A 377 2.71 2.26 -12.48
C GLY A 377 2.73 3.42 -13.46
N ALA A 378 2.44 3.15 -14.73
CA ALA A 378 2.20 4.14 -15.78
C ALA A 378 0.98 3.73 -16.62
N PRO A 379 -0.24 3.97 -16.12
CA PRO A 379 -1.48 3.46 -16.73
C PRO A 379 -1.85 4.10 -18.06
N GLY A 380 -1.21 5.20 -18.43
CA GLY A 380 -1.43 5.87 -19.70
C GLY A 380 -0.42 5.48 -20.78
N GLU A 381 0.53 4.57 -20.51
CA GLU A 381 1.51 4.13 -21.49
C GLU A 381 0.86 3.53 -22.72
N ASP A 382 1.29 4.00 -23.90
CA ASP A 382 0.86 3.49 -25.19
C ASP A 382 1.68 2.25 -25.60
N ILE A 383 1.06 1.10 -25.80
CA ILE A 383 1.77 -0.11 -26.24
C ILE A 383 1.62 -0.24 -27.75
N GLY A 384 2.60 0.31 -28.46
CA GLY A 384 2.61 0.38 -29.93
C GLY A 384 1.52 1.31 -30.46
N ALA A 385 0.42 0.77 -30.99
CA ALA A 385 -0.73 1.55 -31.48
C ALA A 385 -1.95 1.50 -30.54
N VAL A 386 -1.81 0.86 -29.41
CA VAL A 386 -2.90 0.69 -28.42
C VAL A 386 -2.72 1.75 -27.33
N ALA A 387 -3.59 2.75 -27.37
CA ALA A 387 -3.52 3.89 -26.45
C ALA A 387 -4.01 3.55 -25.04
N ASP A 388 -3.34 4.13 -24.03
CA ASP A 388 -3.66 3.99 -22.61
C ASP A 388 -3.73 2.51 -22.17
N ALA A 389 -2.92 1.63 -22.77
CA ALA A 389 -2.88 0.21 -22.38
C ALA A 389 -2.23 0.02 -21.00
N GLY A 390 -1.22 0.83 -20.73
CA GLY A 390 -0.51 0.88 -19.48
C GLY A 390 0.66 -0.11 -19.36
N ALA A 391 1.59 0.22 -18.47
CA ALA A 391 2.76 -0.58 -18.16
C ALA A 391 3.21 -0.39 -16.70
N VAL A 392 4.10 -1.26 -16.23
CA VAL A 392 4.73 -1.18 -14.91
C VAL A 392 6.23 -1.26 -15.02
N TRP A 393 6.94 -0.60 -14.12
CA TRP A 393 8.39 -0.67 -14.00
C TRP A 393 8.78 -1.23 -12.65
N LEU A 394 9.97 -1.84 -12.62
CA LEU A 394 10.70 -2.18 -11.42
C LEU A 394 12.04 -1.47 -11.46
N LEU A 395 12.31 -0.63 -10.48
CA LEU A 395 13.64 -0.04 -10.21
C LEU A 395 14.23 -0.75 -8.99
N ARG A 396 15.55 -1.00 -9.02
CA ARG A 396 16.21 -1.75 -7.95
C ARG A 396 16.72 -0.83 -6.84
N GLY A 397 16.53 -1.26 -5.59
CA GLY A 397 17.20 -0.69 -4.43
C GLY A 397 18.69 -0.99 -4.41
N SER A 398 19.46 -0.23 -3.67
CA SER A 398 20.88 -0.45 -3.42
C SER A 398 21.37 0.48 -2.32
N ALA A 399 22.55 0.21 -1.74
CA ALA A 399 23.20 1.10 -0.75
C ALA A 399 23.36 2.57 -1.18
N ALA A 400 23.08 2.92 -2.42
CA ALA A 400 23.10 4.30 -2.94
C ALA A 400 21.68 4.83 -3.27
N GLY A 401 20.66 4.12 -2.87
CA GLY A 401 19.27 4.36 -3.25
C GLY A 401 18.87 3.59 -4.51
N LEU A 402 17.83 4.05 -5.20
CA LEU A 402 17.37 3.41 -6.44
C LEU A 402 18.41 3.45 -7.53
N THR A 403 18.42 2.41 -8.38
CA THR A 403 19.33 2.29 -9.53
C THR A 403 18.60 1.79 -10.77
N ALA A 404 19.05 2.25 -11.94
CA ALA A 404 18.60 1.73 -13.23
C ALA A 404 19.25 0.39 -13.60
N ALA A 405 20.29 -0.03 -12.85
CA ALA A 405 20.94 -1.32 -13.10
C ALA A 405 19.99 -2.47 -12.74
N GLY A 406 19.53 -3.23 -13.75
CA GLY A 406 18.54 -4.28 -13.56
C GLY A 406 17.10 -3.80 -13.60
N ALA A 407 16.85 -2.53 -13.92
CA ALA A 407 15.50 -2.02 -14.13
C ALA A 407 14.79 -2.82 -15.22
N LYS A 408 13.49 -3.06 -15.01
CA LYS A 408 12.62 -3.82 -15.95
C LYS A 408 11.34 -3.05 -16.18
N SER A 409 10.72 -3.28 -17.35
CA SER A 409 9.35 -2.89 -17.60
C SER A 409 8.54 -4.08 -18.09
N PHE A 410 7.26 -4.08 -17.77
CA PHE A 410 6.31 -5.10 -18.19
C PHE A 410 5.04 -4.45 -18.71
N ASP A 411 4.42 -5.08 -19.68
CA ASP A 411 3.09 -4.81 -20.19
C ASP A 411 2.35 -6.14 -20.44
N GLN A 412 1.09 -6.10 -20.81
CA GLN A 412 0.31 -7.30 -21.08
C GLN A 412 0.77 -8.06 -22.36
N ASN A 413 1.63 -7.47 -23.21
CA ASN A 413 2.30 -8.17 -24.33
C ASN A 413 3.65 -8.76 -23.94
N SER A 414 4.15 -8.51 -22.75
CA SER A 414 5.41 -9.09 -22.28
C SER A 414 5.36 -10.60 -22.27
N ALA A 415 6.40 -11.25 -22.82
CA ALA A 415 6.43 -12.70 -23.00
C ALA A 415 6.32 -13.42 -21.64
N GLY A 416 5.23 -14.14 -21.42
CA GLY A 416 4.93 -14.84 -20.17
C GLY A 416 3.85 -14.17 -19.32
N VAL A 417 3.50 -12.93 -19.59
CA VAL A 417 2.34 -12.24 -19.01
C VAL A 417 1.08 -12.69 -19.77
N PRO A 418 0.02 -13.16 -19.10
CA PRO A 418 -1.22 -13.56 -19.76
C PRO A 418 -2.04 -12.32 -20.16
N GLY A 419 -2.90 -12.48 -21.16
CA GLY A 419 -3.78 -11.41 -21.63
C GLY A 419 -3.38 -10.87 -22.99
N THR A 420 -3.92 -9.74 -23.34
CA THR A 420 -3.66 -8.99 -24.58
C THR A 420 -3.92 -7.54 -24.28
N VAL A 421 -3.03 -6.64 -24.65
CA VAL A 421 -3.23 -5.20 -24.48
C VAL A 421 -4.50 -4.73 -25.20
N GLU A 422 -5.34 -4.02 -24.50
CA GLU A 422 -6.53 -3.37 -25.03
C GLU A 422 -6.48 -1.88 -24.73
N ARG A 423 -7.23 -1.12 -25.50
CA ARG A 423 -7.27 0.34 -25.31
C ARG A 423 -7.92 0.71 -23.97
N ALA A 424 -7.21 1.53 -23.20
CA ALA A 424 -7.66 2.06 -21.91
C ALA A 424 -7.82 0.98 -20.82
N ASP A 425 -7.09 -0.14 -20.91
CA ASP A 425 -6.96 -1.13 -19.83
C ASP A 425 -6.33 -0.50 -18.60
N ARG A 426 -5.38 0.44 -18.82
CA ARG A 426 -4.67 1.14 -17.76
C ARG A 426 -3.94 0.21 -16.81
N TRP A 427 -3.23 -0.78 -17.36
CA TRP A 427 -2.42 -1.69 -16.57
C TRP A 427 -1.32 -0.92 -15.82
N GLY A 428 -1.13 -1.21 -14.53
CA GLY A 428 -0.32 -0.36 -13.63
C GLY A 428 -1.10 0.83 -13.05
N GLY A 429 -2.44 0.82 -13.17
CA GLY A 429 -3.30 1.79 -12.46
C GLY A 429 -3.23 1.64 -10.95
N GLN A 430 -2.89 0.46 -10.46
CA GLN A 430 -2.39 0.17 -9.12
C GLN A 430 -1.27 -0.86 -9.22
N VAL A 431 -0.25 -0.74 -8.38
CA VAL A 431 0.84 -1.69 -8.20
C VAL A 431 1.01 -2.01 -6.73
N ARG A 432 1.34 -3.26 -6.40
CA ARG A 432 1.63 -3.71 -5.06
C ARG A 432 2.78 -4.70 -5.09
N LEU A 433 3.72 -4.57 -4.18
CA LEU A 433 4.73 -5.58 -3.86
C LEU A 433 4.35 -6.25 -2.54
N ALA A 434 4.20 -7.58 -2.53
CA ALA A 434 3.78 -8.33 -1.35
C ALA A 434 4.38 -9.73 -1.33
N ASP A 435 4.86 -10.18 -0.17
CA ASP A 435 5.37 -11.55 0.03
C ASP A 435 4.23 -12.49 0.44
N THR A 436 3.38 -12.80 -0.53
CA THR A 436 2.18 -13.60 -0.29
C THR A 436 2.43 -15.09 -0.08
N ASP A 437 3.67 -15.59 -0.34
CA ASP A 437 4.05 -16.99 -0.17
C ASP A 437 5.13 -17.22 0.90
N GLY A 438 5.59 -16.16 1.55
CA GLY A 438 6.50 -16.21 2.69
C GLY A 438 7.92 -16.63 2.32
N ASP A 439 8.35 -16.43 1.07
CA ASP A 439 9.68 -16.85 0.61
C ASP A 439 10.75 -15.75 0.79
N GLY A 440 10.38 -14.60 1.34
CA GLY A 440 11.23 -13.44 1.59
C GLY A 440 11.45 -12.58 0.35
N ARG A 441 10.59 -12.69 -0.67
CA ARG A 441 10.63 -11.88 -1.89
C ARG A 441 9.22 -11.46 -2.29
N ALA A 442 9.03 -10.16 -2.45
CA ALA A 442 7.74 -9.61 -2.80
C ALA A 442 7.38 -9.86 -4.27
N ALA A 443 6.28 -10.55 -4.52
CA ALA A 443 5.68 -10.65 -5.84
C ALA A 443 5.02 -9.33 -6.23
N MET A 444 5.02 -8.98 -7.54
CA MET A 444 4.35 -7.77 -8.02
C MET A 444 2.91 -8.08 -8.41
N LEU A 445 1.98 -7.35 -7.85
CA LEU A 445 0.59 -7.27 -8.31
C LEU A 445 0.45 -6.00 -9.16
N ALA A 446 -0.10 -6.14 -10.35
CA ALA A 446 -0.39 -5.01 -11.24
C ALA A 446 -1.85 -5.05 -11.66
N ALA A 447 -2.59 -3.99 -11.41
CA ALA A 447 -4.00 -3.91 -11.72
C ALA A 447 -4.25 -3.11 -13.01
N ALA A 448 -5.28 -3.51 -13.73
CA ALA A 448 -5.86 -2.83 -14.89
C ALA A 448 -7.34 -2.55 -14.62
N PRO A 449 -7.69 -1.43 -13.95
CA PRO A 449 -9.09 -1.12 -13.64
C PRO A 449 -9.98 -0.89 -14.88
N GLY A 450 -9.37 -0.62 -16.04
CA GLY A 450 -10.05 -0.45 -17.33
C GLY A 450 -10.29 -1.74 -18.11
N GLU A 451 -9.65 -2.83 -17.73
CA GLU A 451 -9.74 -4.14 -18.38
C GLU A 451 -11.18 -4.55 -18.67
N ASN A 452 -11.42 -5.11 -19.88
CA ASN A 452 -12.74 -5.58 -20.31
C ASN A 452 -13.86 -4.54 -20.15
N THR A 453 -13.61 -3.30 -20.54
CA THR A 453 -14.58 -2.19 -20.41
C THR A 453 -14.93 -1.86 -18.96
N SER A 454 -13.90 -1.68 -18.14
CA SER A 454 -13.98 -1.35 -16.70
C SER A 454 -14.53 -2.46 -15.79
N ASP A 455 -14.49 -3.73 -16.20
CA ASP A 455 -14.67 -4.84 -15.25
C ASP A 455 -13.49 -4.92 -14.28
N GLY A 456 -12.29 -4.68 -14.81
CA GLY A 456 -11.04 -4.68 -14.08
C GLY A 456 -10.40 -6.06 -13.91
N GLY A 457 -9.09 -6.07 -13.69
CA GLY A 457 -8.31 -7.27 -13.50
C GLY A 457 -7.00 -7.02 -12.76
N ILE A 458 -6.42 -8.07 -12.20
CA ILE A 458 -5.12 -8.04 -11.52
C ILE A 458 -4.23 -9.14 -12.08
N TRP A 459 -2.97 -8.82 -12.29
CA TRP A 459 -1.90 -9.73 -12.67
C TRP A 459 -0.95 -9.90 -11.51
N VAL A 460 -0.54 -11.15 -11.29
CA VAL A 460 0.48 -11.51 -10.31
C VAL A 460 1.73 -11.92 -11.08
N LEU A 461 2.79 -11.18 -10.91
CA LEU A 461 4.11 -11.46 -11.50
C LEU A 461 5.02 -11.99 -10.38
N PRO A 462 5.49 -13.24 -10.47
CA PRO A 462 6.31 -13.81 -9.42
C PRO A 462 7.64 -13.09 -9.22
N ALA A 463 8.15 -13.18 -8.00
CA ALA A 463 9.48 -12.76 -7.63
C ALA A 463 10.52 -13.86 -7.91
N ALA A 464 11.78 -13.47 -8.06
CA ALA A 464 12.94 -14.35 -8.18
C ALA A 464 14.18 -13.61 -7.70
N THR A 465 15.29 -14.32 -7.45
CA THR A 465 16.59 -13.70 -7.10
C THR A 465 17.13 -12.70 -8.13
N THR A 466 16.44 -12.49 -9.23
CA THR A 466 16.74 -11.50 -10.26
C THR A 466 15.65 -10.40 -10.33
N GLY A 467 14.82 -10.29 -9.31
CA GLY A 467 13.66 -9.42 -9.24
C GLY A 467 12.42 -10.00 -9.92
N THR A 468 11.38 -9.21 -10.10
CA THR A 468 10.12 -9.60 -10.76
C THR A 468 10.36 -10.26 -12.13
N VAL A 469 9.61 -11.31 -12.40
CA VAL A 469 9.67 -12.07 -13.66
C VAL A 469 8.29 -12.25 -14.28
N ALA A 470 8.23 -12.23 -15.62
CA ALA A 470 6.99 -12.48 -16.35
C ALA A 470 6.64 -13.98 -16.41
N ALA A 471 7.64 -14.85 -16.34
CA ALA A 471 7.43 -16.30 -16.42
C ALA A 471 6.68 -16.82 -15.18
N GLY A 472 5.55 -17.49 -15.39
CA GLY A 472 4.69 -17.97 -14.31
C GLY A 472 3.63 -16.97 -13.88
N SER A 473 3.57 -15.78 -14.49
CA SER A 473 2.50 -14.82 -14.24
C SER A 473 1.13 -15.41 -14.54
N TRP A 474 0.16 -14.95 -13.77
CA TRP A 474 -1.24 -15.30 -13.95
C TRP A 474 -2.12 -14.09 -13.64
N SER A 475 -3.37 -14.13 -14.08
CA SER A 475 -4.30 -13.00 -13.86
C SER A 475 -5.66 -13.49 -13.41
N TYR A 476 -6.40 -12.58 -12.78
CA TYR A 476 -7.75 -12.84 -12.30
C TYR A 476 -8.57 -11.55 -12.27
N GLY A 477 -9.88 -11.71 -12.37
CA GLY A 477 -10.84 -10.64 -12.15
C GLY A 477 -11.88 -11.04 -11.11
N ALA A 478 -12.81 -10.16 -10.82
CA ALA A 478 -13.86 -10.31 -9.81
C ALA A 478 -14.60 -11.66 -9.90
N GLY A 479 -14.92 -12.14 -11.11
CA GLY A 479 -15.60 -13.41 -11.34
C GLY A 479 -14.84 -14.63 -10.81
N SER A 480 -13.50 -14.61 -10.82
CA SER A 480 -12.65 -15.66 -10.25
C SER A 480 -12.77 -15.75 -8.73
N LEU A 481 -13.17 -14.68 -8.08
CA LEU A 481 -13.40 -14.55 -6.65
C LEU A 481 -14.87 -14.73 -6.26
N ARG A 482 -15.75 -14.99 -7.24
CA ARG A 482 -17.21 -15.03 -7.10
C ARG A 482 -17.84 -13.69 -6.71
N ALA A 483 -17.12 -12.60 -6.98
CA ALA A 483 -17.63 -11.26 -6.82
C ALA A 483 -18.37 -10.81 -8.10
N PRO A 484 -19.29 -9.85 -8.01
CA PRO A 484 -19.96 -9.31 -9.17
C PRO A 484 -18.97 -8.59 -10.10
N GLY A 485 -18.90 -8.98 -11.38
CA GLY A 485 -18.23 -8.22 -12.44
C GLY A 485 -19.18 -7.16 -13.03
N GLY A 486 -18.75 -6.55 -14.11
CA GLY A 486 -19.51 -5.55 -14.84
C GLY A 486 -19.36 -4.14 -14.26
N ASP A 487 -18.58 -3.32 -14.95
CA ASP A 487 -18.23 -1.94 -14.54
C ASP A 487 -17.62 -1.85 -13.11
N ALA A 488 -17.06 -2.97 -12.59
CA ALA A 488 -16.65 -3.06 -11.18
C ALA A 488 -15.39 -2.24 -10.87
N ARG A 489 -14.55 -1.95 -11.90
CA ARG A 489 -13.24 -1.35 -11.75
C ARG A 489 -12.40 -2.12 -10.71
N PHE A 490 -12.46 -3.47 -10.80
CA PHE A 490 -11.75 -4.35 -9.89
C PHE A 490 -10.24 -4.09 -9.94
N GLY A 491 -9.60 -3.89 -8.80
CA GLY A 491 -8.21 -3.45 -8.72
C GLY A 491 -8.02 -1.92 -8.81
N ALA A 492 -9.08 -1.13 -8.61
CA ALA A 492 -8.96 0.34 -8.51
C ALA A 492 -8.29 0.80 -7.21
N ALA A 493 -8.18 -0.07 -6.22
CA ALA A 493 -7.38 0.09 -5.02
C ALA A 493 -6.86 -1.29 -4.58
N ILE A 494 -5.63 -1.34 -4.13
CA ILE A 494 -5.01 -2.52 -3.47
C ILE A 494 -4.35 -1.96 -2.20
N ASN A 495 -4.46 -2.65 -1.05
CA ASN A 495 -3.82 -2.21 0.19
C ASN A 495 -2.30 -2.21 0.08
N GLU A 496 -1.65 -1.33 0.81
CA GLU A 496 -0.19 -1.26 0.99
C GLU A 496 0.25 -1.72 2.38
#